data_2f520a52aecb1f6680e963ee227d44ba
#
_entry.id   2f520a52aecb1f6680e963ee227d44ba
#
_cell.length_a   1.000
_cell.length_b   1.000
_cell.length_c   1.000
_cell.angle_alpha   90.00
_cell.angle_beta   90.00
_cell.angle_gamma   90.00
#
_symmetry.space_group_name_H-M   'P 1'
#
loop_
_entity.id
_entity.type
_entity.pdbx_description
1 polymer ?
#
loop_
_entity_poly.entity_id
_entity_poly.type
_entity_poly.pdbx_seq_one_letter_code
_entity_poly.pdbx_strand_id
1 'polypeptide(L)'
;FADVDDDIREIALLRIQLIPYLYTAFADYAFYGTPPVSAMNLEEGYSVEAQTEEGKLDASENPYAMAVRREVKDQFMVGENILVAPLFAGEKERKVVLPQGKWYDFYTGKFAGEGEVITVIPADRHIPVYVKDGGIIPLWPAMSKFGDQKYPLEVRHYGNKPGTYSLYDDDGSSYNYEKGEFTRIDLTVTVDKKGKKKGKAVQPKGKKIWSFSEYNFKFMTE
;
A
#
# COMPACT_ATOMS: atom_id res chain seq x y z
N PHE A 1 -13.90 -16.51 -22.20
CA PHE A 1 -12.98 -16.34 -21.03
C PHE A 1 -13.66 -16.72 -19.72
N ALA A 2 -14.65 -17.65 -19.72
CA ALA A 2 -15.43 -18.04 -18.53
C ALA A 2 -14.55 -18.58 -17.38
N ASP A 3 -13.40 -19.12 -17.69
CA ASP A 3 -12.39 -19.66 -16.77
C ASP A 3 -11.60 -18.60 -15.97
N VAL A 4 -11.67 -17.32 -16.38
CA VAL A 4 -11.01 -16.20 -15.69
C VAL A 4 -11.96 -15.11 -15.20
N ASP A 5 -13.28 -15.28 -15.40
CA ASP A 5 -14.28 -14.27 -15.04
C ASP A 5 -14.31 -13.99 -13.53
N ASP A 6 -14.14 -15.03 -12.70
CA ASP A 6 -14.10 -14.89 -11.24
C ASP A 6 -12.83 -14.13 -10.79
N ASP A 7 -11.68 -14.41 -11.40
CA ASP A 7 -10.42 -13.74 -11.10
C ASP A 7 -10.47 -12.25 -11.46
N ILE A 8 -11.03 -11.94 -12.64
CA ILE A 8 -11.24 -10.55 -13.08
C ILE A 8 -12.17 -9.81 -12.11
N ARG A 9 -13.25 -10.47 -11.66
CA ARG A 9 -14.20 -9.91 -10.70
C ARG A 9 -13.54 -9.63 -9.37
N GLU A 10 -12.76 -10.56 -8.85
CA GLU A 10 -12.03 -10.41 -7.58
C GLU A 10 -11.05 -9.24 -7.62
N ILE A 11 -10.24 -9.14 -8.69
CA ILE A 11 -9.30 -8.03 -8.89
C ILE A 11 -10.04 -6.69 -9.03
N ALA A 12 -11.16 -6.67 -9.77
CA ALA A 12 -11.97 -5.48 -9.93
C ALA A 12 -12.56 -5.01 -8.59
N LEU A 13 -13.04 -5.94 -7.75
CA LEU A 13 -13.53 -5.64 -6.41
C LEU A 13 -12.41 -5.12 -5.50
N LEU A 14 -11.24 -5.74 -5.50
CA LEU A 14 -10.07 -5.27 -4.75
C LEU A 14 -9.68 -3.84 -5.17
N ARG A 15 -9.66 -3.56 -6.48
CA ARG A 15 -9.39 -2.21 -6.98
C ARG A 15 -10.40 -1.19 -6.44
N ILE A 16 -11.68 -1.55 -6.41
CA ILE A 16 -12.74 -0.68 -5.88
C ILE A 16 -12.54 -0.47 -4.37
N GLN A 17 -12.26 -1.52 -3.62
CA GLN A 17 -11.96 -1.41 -2.19
C GLN A 17 -10.79 -0.48 -1.89
N LEU A 18 -9.76 -0.49 -2.74
CA LEU A 18 -8.56 0.34 -2.59
C LEU A 18 -8.75 1.81 -3.01
N ILE A 19 -9.92 2.21 -3.54
CA ILE A 19 -10.13 3.60 -4.00
C ILE A 19 -9.78 4.64 -2.91
N PRO A 20 -10.19 4.53 -1.63
CA PRO A 20 -9.83 5.53 -0.63
C PRO A 20 -8.32 5.70 -0.44
N TYR A 21 -7.58 4.60 -0.49
CA TYR A 21 -6.12 4.60 -0.41
C TYR A 21 -5.48 5.22 -1.65
N LEU A 22 -5.89 4.77 -2.85
CA LEU A 22 -5.38 5.28 -4.12
C LEU A 22 -5.72 6.76 -4.31
N TYR A 23 -6.96 7.16 -3.99
CA TYR A 23 -7.39 8.54 -4.12
C TYR A 23 -6.59 9.48 -3.21
N THR A 24 -6.27 9.03 -1.99
CA THR A 24 -5.34 9.75 -1.10
C THR A 24 -3.95 9.88 -1.73
N ALA A 25 -3.40 8.82 -2.31
CA ALA A 25 -2.08 8.87 -2.96
C ALA A 25 -2.06 9.82 -4.18
N PHE A 26 -3.15 9.88 -4.95
CA PHE A 26 -3.28 10.86 -6.04
C PHE A 26 -3.47 12.30 -5.53
N ALA A 27 -4.17 12.49 -4.41
CA ALA A 27 -4.25 13.80 -3.77
C ALA A 27 -2.87 14.25 -3.26
N ASP A 28 -2.06 13.35 -2.68
CA ASP A 28 -0.69 13.66 -2.27
C ASP A 28 0.20 14.02 -3.46
N TYR A 29 -0.02 13.40 -4.62
CA TYR A 29 0.64 13.83 -5.85
C TYR A 29 0.23 15.24 -6.26
N ALA A 30 -1.05 15.55 -6.25
CA ALA A 30 -1.57 16.87 -6.64
C ALA A 30 -1.09 17.99 -5.71
N PHE A 31 -1.02 17.73 -4.39
CA PHE A 31 -0.66 18.74 -3.40
C PHE A 31 0.84 18.83 -3.08
N TYR A 32 1.56 17.70 -3.14
CA TYR A 32 2.94 17.59 -2.65
C TYR A 32 3.91 17.05 -3.69
N GLY A 33 3.44 16.60 -4.85
CA GLY A 33 4.26 15.97 -5.87
C GLY A 33 4.72 14.55 -5.55
N THR A 34 4.18 13.92 -4.51
CA THR A 34 4.52 12.54 -4.13
C THR A 34 3.90 11.54 -5.11
N PRO A 35 4.70 10.74 -5.84
CA PRO A 35 4.16 9.82 -6.82
C PRO A 35 3.23 8.76 -6.19
N PRO A 36 2.02 8.52 -6.73
CA PRO A 36 1.12 7.48 -6.23
C PRO A 36 1.63 6.06 -6.49
N VAL A 37 2.49 5.91 -7.50
CA VAL A 37 3.27 4.70 -7.79
C VAL A 37 4.72 5.12 -7.93
N SER A 38 5.62 4.51 -7.18
CA SER A 38 7.03 4.88 -7.15
C SER A 38 7.96 3.68 -7.30
N ALA A 39 9.12 3.92 -7.93
CA ALA A 39 10.16 2.93 -8.04
C ALA A 39 10.80 2.65 -6.67
N MET A 40 11.31 1.44 -6.48
CA MET A 40 11.90 1.00 -5.20
C MET A 40 13.09 1.84 -4.73
N ASN A 41 13.83 2.44 -5.64
CA ASN A 41 14.97 3.30 -5.31
C ASN A 41 14.59 4.64 -4.66
N LEU A 42 13.30 4.98 -4.61
CA LEU A 42 12.77 6.14 -3.89
C LEU A 42 12.32 5.78 -2.46
N GLU A 43 12.29 4.48 -2.13
CA GLU A 43 11.90 4.04 -0.78
C GLU A 43 13.10 4.13 0.17
N GLU A 44 12.90 4.79 1.31
CA GLU A 44 13.91 4.89 2.35
C GLU A 44 14.28 3.51 2.91
N GLY A 45 15.58 3.26 3.04
CA GLY A 45 16.08 1.95 3.52
C GLY A 45 16.09 0.85 2.47
N TYR A 46 15.74 1.15 1.22
CA TYR A 46 15.92 0.21 0.12
C TYR A 46 17.40 0.11 -0.26
N SER A 47 17.95 -1.09 -0.28
CA SER A 47 19.31 -1.36 -0.71
C SER A 47 19.37 -2.69 -1.47
N VAL A 48 19.96 -2.65 -2.66
CA VAL A 48 20.20 -3.85 -3.49
C VAL A 48 21.51 -4.52 -3.12
N GLU A 49 22.45 -3.83 -2.44
CA GLU A 49 23.82 -4.28 -2.22
C GLU A 49 23.93 -5.58 -1.40
N ALA A 50 22.95 -5.84 -0.53
CA ALA A 50 22.94 -7.04 0.30
C ALA A 50 22.35 -8.29 -0.39
N GLN A 51 21.90 -8.20 -1.65
CA GLN A 51 20.78 -9.06 -2.06
C GLN A 51 20.98 -9.88 -3.33
N THR A 52 22.07 -9.70 -4.08
CA THR A 52 22.35 -10.57 -5.24
C THR A 52 23.83 -10.92 -5.30
N GLU A 53 24.17 -12.19 -5.59
CA GLU A 53 25.55 -12.57 -5.92
C GLU A 53 26.07 -11.81 -7.16
N GLU A 54 25.17 -11.40 -8.03
CA GLU A 54 25.43 -10.51 -9.18
C GLU A 54 25.80 -9.08 -8.76
N GLY A 55 25.54 -8.68 -7.51
CA GLY A 55 25.95 -7.39 -6.94
C GLY A 55 27.43 -7.25 -6.61
N LYS A 56 28.23 -8.29 -6.76
CA LYS A 56 29.71 -8.20 -6.76
C LYS A 56 30.16 -7.66 -8.10
N LEU A 57 29.95 -6.37 -8.32
CA LEU A 57 30.33 -5.67 -9.54
C LEU A 57 31.84 -5.46 -9.59
N ASP A 58 32.40 -5.70 -10.77
CA ASP A 58 33.78 -5.34 -11.09
C ASP A 58 33.94 -3.81 -10.91
N ALA A 59 34.92 -3.41 -10.09
CA ALA A 59 35.19 -1.99 -9.81
C ALA A 59 35.60 -1.19 -11.08
N SER A 60 35.80 -1.87 -12.22
CA SER A 60 36.08 -1.25 -13.53
C SER A 60 34.83 -0.78 -14.28
N GLU A 61 33.61 -1.12 -13.82
CA GLU A 61 32.39 -0.74 -14.53
C GLU A 61 32.03 0.74 -14.32
N ASN A 62 31.43 1.31 -15.35
CA ASN A 62 30.89 2.67 -15.31
C ASN A 62 29.86 2.81 -14.18
N PRO A 63 29.99 3.79 -13.25
CA PRO A 63 29.06 3.99 -12.14
C PRO A 63 27.60 4.11 -12.56
N TYR A 64 27.33 4.65 -13.75
CA TYR A 64 25.98 4.76 -14.30
C TYR A 64 25.39 3.40 -14.69
N ALA A 65 26.20 2.56 -15.35
CA ALA A 65 25.78 1.18 -15.68
C ALA A 65 25.54 0.35 -14.43
N MET A 66 26.34 0.54 -13.38
CA MET A 66 26.15 -0.07 -12.07
C MET A 66 24.82 0.36 -11.42
N ALA A 67 24.49 1.63 -11.46
CA ALA A 67 23.22 2.15 -10.90
C ALA A 67 22.02 1.54 -11.62
N VAL A 68 22.06 1.42 -12.95
CA VAL A 68 20.97 0.83 -13.74
C VAL A 68 20.80 -0.67 -13.48
N ARG A 69 21.90 -1.42 -13.27
CA ARG A 69 21.84 -2.86 -12.96
C ARG A 69 21.34 -3.15 -11.54
N ARG A 70 21.53 -2.22 -10.62
CA ARG A 70 21.07 -2.32 -9.23
C ARG A 70 19.60 -1.97 -9.07
N GLU A 71 18.95 -1.51 -10.12
CA GLU A 71 17.53 -1.15 -10.08
C GLU A 71 16.65 -2.40 -10.17
N VAL A 72 15.82 -2.61 -9.17
CA VAL A 72 14.76 -3.61 -9.23
C VAL A 72 13.59 -3.01 -10.02
N LYS A 73 13.36 -3.55 -11.22
CA LYS A 73 12.38 -3.00 -12.20
C LYS A 73 11.02 -3.69 -12.16
N ASP A 74 10.91 -4.78 -11.44
CA ASP A 74 9.76 -5.69 -11.45
C ASP A 74 8.92 -5.65 -10.18
N GLN A 75 9.20 -4.69 -9.29
CA GLN A 75 8.40 -4.39 -8.11
C GLN A 75 8.38 -2.88 -7.85
N PHE A 76 7.35 -2.39 -7.16
CA PHE A 76 7.13 -0.96 -6.95
C PHE A 76 6.29 -0.70 -5.71
N MET A 77 6.36 0.53 -5.21
CA MET A 77 5.47 1.00 -4.16
C MET A 77 4.18 1.58 -4.74
N VAL A 78 3.07 1.38 -4.04
CA VAL A 78 1.79 2.04 -4.29
C VAL A 78 1.41 2.82 -3.03
N GLY A 79 1.38 4.14 -3.15
CA GLY A 79 1.30 5.03 -1.99
C GLY A 79 2.47 4.80 -1.03
N GLU A 80 2.28 5.13 0.23
CA GLU A 80 3.36 5.06 1.24
C GLU A 80 3.50 3.69 1.93
N ASN A 81 2.50 2.79 1.84
CA ASN A 81 2.45 1.60 2.68
C ASN A 81 2.49 0.27 1.94
N ILE A 82 2.20 0.23 0.63
CA ILE A 82 2.02 -1.00 -0.13
C ILE A 82 3.19 -1.22 -1.09
N LEU A 83 3.80 -2.40 -1.04
CA LEU A 83 4.76 -2.92 -2.01
C LEU A 83 4.05 -3.96 -2.87
N VAL A 84 4.17 -3.84 -4.20
CA VAL A 84 3.59 -4.76 -5.18
C VAL A 84 4.71 -5.42 -5.98
N ALA A 85 4.67 -6.74 -6.08
CA ALA A 85 5.66 -7.55 -6.75
C ALA A 85 4.98 -8.53 -7.73
N PRO A 86 4.50 -8.05 -8.92
CA PRO A 86 3.76 -8.90 -9.86
C PRO A 86 4.64 -10.01 -10.43
N LEU A 87 4.01 -11.16 -10.76
CA LEU A 87 4.64 -12.21 -11.54
C LEU A 87 4.40 -11.97 -13.02
N PHE A 88 5.37 -12.38 -13.82
CA PHE A 88 5.21 -12.44 -15.27
C PHE A 88 4.69 -13.81 -15.71
N ALA A 89 4.07 -13.86 -16.88
CA ALA A 89 3.49 -15.07 -17.43
C ALA A 89 4.52 -16.21 -17.50
N GLY A 90 4.20 -17.35 -16.92
CA GLY A 90 5.07 -18.53 -16.87
C GLY A 90 5.98 -18.64 -15.65
N GLU A 91 6.09 -17.59 -14.83
CA GLU A 91 6.82 -17.66 -13.56
C GLU A 91 6.00 -18.42 -12.52
N LYS A 92 6.64 -19.39 -11.85
CA LYS A 92 6.06 -20.16 -10.75
C LYS A 92 6.45 -19.62 -9.38
N GLU A 93 7.56 -18.92 -9.33
CA GLU A 93 8.11 -18.27 -8.15
C GLU A 93 8.80 -16.97 -8.54
N ARG A 94 8.98 -16.08 -7.59
CA ARG A 94 9.81 -14.90 -7.79
C ARG A 94 10.55 -14.50 -6.52
N LYS A 95 11.66 -13.81 -6.72
CA LYS A 95 12.36 -13.11 -5.63
C LYS A 95 11.74 -11.73 -5.43
N VAL A 96 11.46 -11.40 -4.19
CA VAL A 96 10.96 -10.08 -3.77
C VAL A 96 11.97 -9.46 -2.83
N VAL A 97 12.36 -8.23 -3.13
CA VAL A 97 13.26 -7.43 -2.30
C VAL A 97 12.44 -6.62 -1.32
N LEU A 98 12.51 -6.96 -0.05
CA LEU A 98 11.86 -6.20 1.00
C LEU A 98 12.80 -5.10 1.51
N PRO A 99 12.40 -3.81 1.51
CA PRO A 99 13.16 -2.73 2.14
C PRO A 99 13.37 -2.96 3.64
N GLN A 100 14.25 -2.17 4.25
CA GLN A 100 14.51 -2.21 5.69
C GLN A 100 13.21 -2.05 6.50
N GLY A 101 13.09 -2.82 7.60
CA GLY A 101 11.88 -2.90 8.40
C GLY A 101 11.04 -4.13 8.09
N LYS A 102 10.00 -4.35 8.89
CA LYS A 102 9.15 -5.53 8.80
C LYS A 102 8.05 -5.32 7.76
N TRP A 103 7.76 -6.40 7.02
CA TRP A 103 6.73 -6.43 5.99
C TRP A 103 5.75 -7.57 6.25
N TYR A 104 4.50 -7.33 5.91
CA TYR A 104 3.39 -8.25 6.14
C TYR A 104 2.61 -8.49 4.86
N ASP A 105 2.20 -9.73 4.64
CA ASP A 105 1.34 -10.07 3.50
C ASP A 105 0.01 -9.32 3.56
N PHE A 106 -0.35 -8.66 2.48
CA PHE A 106 -1.54 -7.80 2.38
C PHE A 106 -2.85 -8.56 2.64
N TYR A 107 -2.94 -9.80 2.16
CA TYR A 107 -4.19 -10.58 2.23
C TYR A 107 -4.39 -11.21 3.59
N THR A 108 -3.34 -11.74 4.17
CA THR A 108 -3.39 -12.55 5.40
C THR A 108 -2.93 -11.80 6.66
N GLY A 109 -2.14 -10.75 6.52
CA GLY A 109 -1.48 -10.06 7.64
C GLY A 109 -0.31 -10.83 8.24
N LYS A 110 0.09 -11.97 7.67
CA LYS A 110 1.24 -12.74 8.15
C LYS A 110 2.56 -12.02 7.89
N PHE A 111 3.51 -12.18 8.81
CA PHE A 111 4.85 -11.66 8.63
C PHE A 111 5.52 -12.30 7.40
N ALA A 112 6.09 -11.47 6.53
CA ALA A 112 6.71 -11.88 5.27
C ALA A 112 8.23 -11.85 5.32
N GLY A 113 8.84 -10.87 5.99
CA GLY A 113 10.29 -10.71 6.10
C GLY A 113 10.69 -9.33 6.61
N GLU A 114 12.01 -9.12 6.77
CA GLU A 114 12.57 -7.87 7.32
C GLU A 114 13.89 -7.50 6.60
N GLY A 115 13.83 -6.56 5.65
CA GLY A 115 15.03 -6.05 4.98
C GLY A 115 15.84 -7.13 4.24
N GLU A 116 15.17 -8.07 3.60
CA GLU A 116 15.80 -9.24 2.96
C GLU A 116 15.16 -9.56 1.61
N VAL A 117 15.81 -10.41 0.83
CA VAL A 117 15.19 -11.03 -0.36
C VAL A 117 14.47 -12.30 0.06
N ILE A 118 13.18 -12.35 -0.23
CA ILE A 118 12.38 -13.55 -0.03
C ILE A 118 12.07 -14.22 -1.37
N THR A 119 11.98 -15.54 -1.39
CA THR A 119 11.44 -16.30 -2.53
C THR A 119 9.99 -16.60 -2.26
N VAL A 120 9.12 -16.19 -3.17
CA VAL A 120 7.67 -16.31 -3.03
C VAL A 120 7.13 -17.22 -4.12
N ILE A 121 6.39 -18.25 -3.70
CA ILE A 121 5.50 -19.03 -4.56
C ILE A 121 4.10 -18.49 -4.27
N PRO A 122 3.51 -17.68 -5.17
CA PRO A 122 2.22 -17.09 -4.92
C PRO A 122 1.15 -18.17 -4.73
N ALA A 123 0.23 -17.92 -3.81
CA ALA A 123 -1.01 -18.68 -3.79
C ALA A 123 -1.76 -18.44 -5.11
N ASP A 124 -2.51 -19.44 -5.55
CA ASP A 124 -3.34 -19.34 -6.75
C ASP A 124 -4.15 -18.03 -6.73
N ARG A 125 -4.08 -17.28 -7.85
CA ARG A 125 -4.84 -16.04 -8.13
C ARG A 125 -4.38 -14.75 -7.45
N HIS A 126 -3.36 -14.76 -6.58
CA HIS A 126 -2.90 -13.53 -5.94
C HIS A 126 -1.50 -13.13 -6.43
N ILE A 127 -1.35 -11.87 -6.82
CA ILE A 127 -0.01 -11.29 -6.96
C ILE A 127 0.55 -11.00 -5.55
N PRO A 128 1.86 -11.16 -5.33
CA PRO A 128 2.49 -10.80 -4.07
C PRO A 128 2.35 -9.30 -3.78
N VAL A 129 1.69 -8.99 -2.67
CA VAL A 129 1.47 -7.63 -2.17
C VAL A 129 1.80 -7.61 -0.69
N TYR A 130 2.58 -6.63 -0.27
CA TYR A 130 3.04 -6.50 1.12
C TYR A 130 2.75 -5.11 1.66
N VAL A 131 2.58 -5.03 2.98
CA VAL A 131 2.36 -3.79 3.71
C VAL A 131 3.44 -3.64 4.77
N LYS A 132 4.01 -2.45 4.89
CA LYS A 132 5.03 -2.17 5.91
C LYS A 132 4.46 -2.18 7.33
N ASP A 133 5.31 -2.43 8.31
CA ASP A 133 4.98 -2.44 9.74
C ASP A 133 4.44 -1.08 10.22
N GLY A 134 3.25 -1.08 10.81
CA GLY A 134 2.51 0.12 11.15
C GLY A 134 1.65 0.68 10.01
N GLY A 135 1.72 0.08 8.82
CA GLY A 135 0.96 0.54 7.65
C GLY A 135 -0.55 0.49 7.86
N ILE A 136 -1.23 1.57 7.48
CA ILE A 136 -2.70 1.70 7.54
C ILE A 136 -3.23 1.74 6.11
N ILE A 137 -4.17 0.84 5.80
CA ILE A 137 -4.83 0.74 4.50
C ILE A 137 -6.34 0.92 4.69
N PRO A 138 -6.88 2.09 4.31
CA PRO A 138 -8.31 2.32 4.28
C PRO A 138 -8.94 1.65 3.07
N LEU A 139 -10.00 0.90 3.28
CA LEU A 139 -10.71 0.14 2.26
C LEU A 139 -12.21 0.43 2.29
N TRP A 140 -12.81 0.61 1.13
CA TRP A 140 -14.26 0.57 0.97
C TRP A 140 -14.81 -0.86 1.08
N PRO A 141 -16.14 -1.03 1.30
CA PRO A 141 -16.78 -2.32 1.20
C PRO A 141 -16.57 -2.95 -0.19
N ALA A 142 -16.52 -4.29 -0.24
CA ALA A 142 -16.48 -5.03 -1.50
C ALA A 142 -17.85 -4.92 -2.22
N MET A 143 -18.01 -3.88 -3.02
CA MET A 143 -19.25 -3.56 -3.74
C MET A 143 -18.97 -3.28 -5.21
N SER A 144 -19.85 -3.73 -6.08
CA SER A 144 -19.74 -3.49 -7.53
C SER A 144 -20.27 -2.12 -7.97
N LYS A 145 -21.02 -1.43 -7.11
CA LYS A 145 -21.64 -0.14 -7.43
C LYS A 145 -21.77 0.71 -6.18
N PHE A 146 -21.37 1.97 -6.28
CA PHE A 146 -21.54 3.00 -5.26
C PHE A 146 -22.63 3.98 -5.70
N GLY A 147 -23.43 4.46 -4.73
CA GLY A 147 -24.37 5.55 -4.88
C GLY A 147 -23.84 6.81 -4.18
N ASP A 148 -24.70 7.82 -4.05
CA ASP A 148 -24.35 9.12 -3.45
C ASP A 148 -24.30 9.11 -1.90
N GLN A 149 -24.54 7.96 -1.27
CA GLN A 149 -24.50 7.80 0.18
C GLN A 149 -23.09 7.60 0.69
N LYS A 150 -22.89 7.89 1.98
CA LYS A 150 -21.63 7.58 2.66
C LYS A 150 -21.54 6.10 3.00
N TYR A 151 -20.34 5.56 2.97
CA TYR A 151 -20.06 4.15 3.23
C TYR A 151 -19.17 3.98 4.46
N PRO A 152 -19.30 2.84 5.19
CA PRO A 152 -18.34 2.49 6.23
C PRO A 152 -16.98 2.22 5.61
N LEU A 153 -15.93 2.63 6.31
CA LEU A 153 -14.55 2.39 5.90
C LEU A 153 -13.95 1.29 6.79
N GLU A 154 -13.43 0.22 6.19
CA GLU A 154 -12.55 -0.71 6.89
C GLU A 154 -11.14 -0.13 6.91
N VAL A 155 -10.58 0.04 8.11
CA VAL A 155 -9.22 0.57 8.31
C VAL A 155 -8.33 -0.57 8.76
N ARG A 156 -7.60 -1.19 7.82
CA ARG A 156 -6.66 -2.27 8.14
C ARG A 156 -5.36 -1.70 8.64
N HIS A 157 -4.87 -2.25 9.74
CA HIS A 157 -3.53 -1.97 10.28
C HIS A 157 -2.69 -3.23 10.28
N TYR A 158 -1.46 -3.13 9.81
CA TYR A 158 -0.52 -4.22 9.67
C TYR A 158 0.65 -4.08 10.64
N GLY A 159 1.10 -5.22 11.15
CA GLY A 159 2.26 -5.26 12.03
C GLY A 159 1.98 -4.78 13.47
N ASN A 160 3.06 -4.50 14.20
CA ASN A 160 3.02 -4.21 15.62
C ASN A 160 3.52 -2.81 16.00
N LYS A 161 3.99 -2.02 15.03
CA LYS A 161 4.30 -0.61 15.26
C LYS A 161 3.02 0.23 15.31
N PRO A 162 3.02 1.35 16.06
CA PRO A 162 2.01 2.38 15.87
C PRO A 162 1.96 2.86 14.42
N GLY A 163 0.81 3.31 13.96
CA GLY A 163 0.64 3.81 12.60
C GLY A 163 -0.18 5.09 12.55
N THR A 164 0.07 5.90 11.52
CA THR A 164 -0.72 7.08 11.18
C THR A 164 -0.95 7.12 9.68
N TYR A 165 -2.10 7.64 9.25
CA TYR A 165 -2.43 7.82 7.84
C TYR A 165 -3.38 9.01 7.70
N SER A 166 -3.08 9.93 6.79
CA SER A 166 -3.89 11.11 6.54
C SER A 166 -4.80 10.89 5.34
N LEU A 167 -5.99 10.35 5.59
CA LEU A 167 -6.98 10.00 4.56
C LEU A 167 -7.59 11.27 3.95
N TYR A 168 -7.54 11.37 2.63
CA TYR A 168 -8.15 12.46 1.88
C TYR A 168 -9.61 12.19 1.52
N ASP A 169 -10.44 13.23 1.57
CA ASP A 169 -11.86 13.18 1.19
C ASP A 169 -12.32 14.52 0.63
N ASP A 170 -13.02 14.51 -0.50
CA ASP A 170 -13.68 15.64 -1.14
C ASP A 170 -15.00 15.21 -1.80
N ASP A 171 -15.59 16.02 -2.65
CA ASP A 171 -16.87 15.69 -3.32
C ASP A 171 -16.72 14.73 -4.52
N GLY A 172 -15.49 14.40 -4.92
CA GLY A 172 -15.18 13.46 -5.99
C GLY A 172 -15.65 13.86 -7.40
N SER A 173 -16.16 15.08 -7.57
CA SER A 173 -16.82 15.48 -8.83
C SER A 173 -16.48 16.88 -9.32
N SER A 174 -16.04 17.78 -8.43
CA SER A 174 -15.72 19.16 -8.75
C SER A 174 -14.26 19.50 -8.53
N TYR A 175 -13.85 20.70 -8.97
CA TYR A 175 -12.52 21.28 -8.70
C TYR A 175 -12.51 22.15 -7.43
N ASN A 176 -13.51 22.01 -6.56
CA ASN A 176 -13.58 22.82 -5.34
C ASN A 176 -12.46 22.54 -4.35
N TYR A 177 -11.79 21.38 -4.46
CA TYR A 177 -10.58 21.10 -3.68
C TYR A 177 -9.47 22.15 -3.90
N GLU A 178 -9.37 22.76 -5.07
CA GLU A 178 -8.44 23.88 -5.36
C GLU A 178 -8.76 25.12 -4.51
N LYS A 179 -10.02 25.26 -4.05
CA LYS A 179 -10.49 26.32 -3.16
C LYS A 179 -10.47 25.90 -1.68
N GLY A 180 -9.88 24.74 -1.36
CA GLY A 180 -9.78 24.20 -0.01
C GLY A 180 -11.02 23.44 0.48
N GLU A 181 -11.96 23.07 -0.41
CA GLU A 181 -13.11 22.24 -0.08
C GLU A 181 -12.77 20.76 -0.08
N PHE A 182 -11.87 20.39 0.79
CA PHE A 182 -11.49 19.00 1.08
C PHE A 182 -11.25 18.80 2.57
N THR A 183 -11.14 17.55 2.98
CA THR A 183 -10.86 17.19 4.37
C THR A 183 -9.76 16.13 4.42
N ARG A 184 -8.84 16.27 5.39
CA ARG A 184 -7.91 15.22 5.79
C ARG A 184 -8.38 14.63 7.11
N ILE A 185 -8.57 13.32 7.15
CA ILE A 185 -8.99 12.57 8.33
C ILE A 185 -7.78 11.81 8.84
N ASP A 186 -7.35 12.07 10.08
CA ASP A 186 -6.21 11.38 10.68
C ASP A 186 -6.65 10.02 11.24
N LEU A 187 -6.23 8.96 10.58
CA LEU A 187 -6.36 7.59 11.04
C LEU A 187 -5.10 7.23 11.85
N THR A 188 -5.27 6.86 13.10
CA THR A 188 -4.16 6.56 14.02
C THR A 188 -4.37 5.21 14.68
N VAL A 189 -3.31 4.42 14.78
CA VAL A 189 -3.28 3.22 15.61
C VAL A 189 -2.17 3.37 16.63
N THR A 190 -2.51 3.26 17.91
CA THR A 190 -1.57 3.22 19.02
C THR A 190 -1.41 1.78 19.49
N VAL A 191 -0.20 1.44 19.95
CA VAL A 191 0.13 0.13 20.54
C VAL A 191 0.66 0.36 21.93
N ASP A 192 0.05 -0.24 22.93
CA ASP A 192 0.51 -0.12 24.32
C ASP A 192 1.68 -1.08 24.63
N LYS A 193 2.23 -0.97 25.85
CA LYS A 193 3.36 -1.80 26.29
C LYS A 193 3.05 -3.32 26.33
N LYS A 194 1.77 -3.69 26.28
CA LYS A 194 1.31 -5.08 26.25
C LYS A 194 0.96 -5.55 24.85
N GLY A 195 1.22 -4.72 23.82
CA GLY A 195 0.90 -5.02 22.43
C GLY A 195 -0.57 -4.80 22.06
N LYS A 196 -1.41 -4.27 22.97
CA LYS A 196 -2.83 -4.00 22.66
C LYS A 196 -2.93 -2.80 21.73
N LYS A 197 -3.61 -2.99 20.62
CA LYS A 197 -3.84 -1.99 19.57
C LYS A 197 -5.14 -1.24 19.80
N LYS A 198 -5.13 0.07 19.52
CA LYS A 198 -6.32 0.91 19.57
C LYS A 198 -6.31 1.86 18.38
N GLY A 199 -7.35 1.77 17.54
CA GLY A 199 -7.57 2.65 16.40
C GLY A 199 -8.39 3.89 16.80
N LYS A 200 -8.11 5.01 16.14
CA LYS A 200 -8.84 6.26 16.26
C LYS A 200 -8.85 6.99 14.92
N ALA A 201 -10.01 7.52 14.52
CA ALA A 201 -10.16 8.47 13.43
C ALA A 201 -10.45 9.86 14.02
N VAL A 202 -9.73 10.87 13.55
CA VAL A 202 -9.91 12.26 13.98
C VAL A 202 -10.30 13.09 12.76
N GLN A 203 -11.51 13.63 12.81
CA GLN A 203 -12.03 14.54 11.80
C GLN A 203 -11.80 15.99 12.26
N PRO A 204 -11.30 16.89 11.40
CA PRO A 204 -11.19 18.29 11.73
C PRO A 204 -12.56 18.92 12.02
N LYS A 205 -12.64 19.72 13.07
CA LYS A 205 -13.89 20.42 13.43
C LYS A 205 -14.38 21.34 12.30
N GLY A 206 -15.68 21.27 11.99
CA GLY A 206 -16.32 22.12 10.99
C GLY A 206 -16.02 21.76 9.54
N LYS A 207 -15.28 20.70 9.29
CA LYS A 207 -15.03 20.18 7.94
C LYS A 207 -16.09 19.14 7.56
N LYS A 208 -16.49 19.16 6.29
CA LYS A 208 -17.44 18.20 5.72
C LYS A 208 -16.72 16.90 5.42
N ILE A 209 -17.41 15.79 5.63
CA ILE A 209 -17.03 14.45 5.15
C ILE A 209 -18.04 14.06 4.08
N TRP A 210 -17.57 13.67 2.91
CA TRP A 210 -18.42 13.32 1.76
C TRP A 210 -18.65 11.82 1.66
N SER A 211 -17.58 11.03 1.77
CA SER A 211 -17.57 9.63 1.35
C SER A 211 -17.74 8.62 2.48
N PHE A 212 -17.42 8.99 3.75
CA PHE A 212 -17.30 8.03 4.84
C PHE A 212 -18.34 8.25 5.93
N SER A 213 -19.01 7.16 6.39
CA SER A 213 -20.00 7.18 7.49
C SER A 213 -19.39 6.80 8.84
N GLU A 214 -18.46 5.83 8.84
CA GLU A 214 -17.79 5.31 10.04
C GLU A 214 -16.42 4.70 9.68
N TYR A 215 -15.60 4.44 10.70
CA TYR A 215 -14.24 3.92 10.57
C TYR A 215 -14.07 2.67 11.42
N ASN A 216 -14.04 1.52 10.77
CA ASN A 216 -13.97 0.20 11.41
C ASN A 216 -12.53 -0.32 11.38
N PHE A 217 -11.82 -0.24 12.50
CA PHE A 217 -10.43 -0.67 12.60
C PHE A 217 -10.32 -2.19 12.69
N LYS A 218 -9.51 -2.77 11.79
CA LYS A 218 -9.16 -4.19 11.77
C LYS A 218 -7.65 -4.36 11.89
N PHE A 219 -7.22 -5.09 12.90
CA PHE A 219 -5.80 -5.38 13.11
C PHE A 219 -5.48 -6.72 12.43
N MET A 220 -4.66 -6.65 11.37
CA MET A 220 -4.37 -7.81 10.52
C MET A 220 -3.34 -8.77 11.11
N THR A 221 -2.52 -8.28 12.05
CA THR A 221 -1.51 -9.07 12.77
C THR A 221 -1.96 -9.24 14.21
N GLU A 222 -1.98 -10.50 14.67
CA GLU A 222 -2.27 -10.85 16.06
C GLU A 222 -1.12 -10.50 17.01
#